data_8fe05314995aa612a15d1ed65d028308
#
_entry.id   8fe05314995aa612a15d1ed65d028308
#
_cell.length_a   1.000
_cell.length_b   1.000
_cell.length_c   1.000
_cell.angle_alpha   90.00
_cell.angle_beta   90.00
_cell.angle_gamma   90.00
#
_symmetry.space_group_name_H-M   'P 1'
#
loop_
_entity.id
_entity.type
_entity.pdbx_description
1 polymer ?
#
loop_
_entity_poly.entity_id
_entity_poly.type
_entity_poly.pdbx_seq_one_letter_code
_entity_poly.pdbx_strand_id
1 'polypeptide(L)'
;YLAYYDQSGNVKLSQIDFDGKALGQTYDNFPNTNGNGGLCAGIENDLLVNTDTALYDYSLADQKTTEILSWLDSDINGSYVTYAAATADGKILAVVNDWNTGETDLVKLTRTKASEVAQKSQITIGTLYTSQSLQAAAVAFNKQSNEYHVNIKTYIDDNNWTETSWADGITAMNNDITSGAGCPDILDLSNLDVKELASKGVFEDMTPYLEKSSVLSKDDFFENIVDSYTFDGKLVGIPKSFTLNTIVGKTSEVGDKKGWTIDDIIAYAGQHE
;
A
#
# COMPACT_ATOMS: atom_id res chain seq x y z
N TYR A 1 -26.26 -11.80 0.19
CA TYR A 1 -25.06 -11.86 -0.68
C TYR A 1 -23.89 -12.45 0.10
N LEU A 2 -22.92 -13.02 -0.62
CA LEU A 2 -21.68 -13.56 -0.09
C LEU A 2 -20.53 -13.01 -0.94
N ALA A 3 -19.59 -12.31 -0.31
CA ALA A 3 -18.31 -11.97 -0.91
C ALA A 3 -17.27 -13.04 -0.55
N TYR A 4 -16.50 -13.52 -1.52
CA TYR A 4 -15.53 -14.60 -1.35
C TYR A 4 -14.38 -14.45 -2.36
N TYR A 5 -13.24 -15.06 -2.06
CA TYR A 5 -12.11 -15.13 -3.00
C TYR A 5 -12.28 -16.29 -3.96
N ASP A 6 -12.11 -16.05 -5.24
CA ASP A 6 -11.99 -17.10 -6.25
C ASP A 6 -10.59 -17.75 -6.19
N GLN A 7 -10.35 -18.74 -7.05
CA GLN A 7 -9.07 -19.46 -7.12
C GLN A 7 -7.90 -18.60 -7.57
N SER A 8 -8.18 -17.48 -8.23
CA SER A 8 -7.17 -16.51 -8.69
C SER A 8 -6.90 -15.40 -7.65
N GLY A 9 -7.60 -15.43 -6.50
CA GLY A 9 -7.46 -14.42 -5.44
C GLY A 9 -8.32 -13.16 -5.64
N ASN A 10 -9.19 -13.13 -6.65
CA ASN A 10 -10.10 -12.02 -6.85
C ASN A 10 -11.36 -12.15 -6.00
N VAL A 11 -11.86 -11.05 -5.46
CA VAL A 11 -13.11 -11.04 -4.71
C VAL A 11 -14.29 -11.12 -5.67
N LYS A 12 -15.22 -12.02 -5.40
CA LYS A 12 -16.48 -12.19 -6.11
C LYS A 12 -17.63 -11.96 -5.16
N LEU A 13 -18.72 -11.39 -5.68
CA LEU A 13 -19.98 -11.27 -4.97
C LEU A 13 -21.00 -12.22 -5.59
N SER A 14 -21.66 -13.07 -4.78
CA SER A 14 -22.75 -13.91 -5.25
C SER A 14 -24.01 -13.74 -4.39
N GLN A 15 -25.13 -13.88 -5.04
CA GLN A 15 -26.41 -14.03 -4.36
C GLN A 15 -26.46 -15.38 -3.65
N ILE A 16 -27.07 -15.45 -2.48
CA ILE A 16 -27.35 -16.70 -1.77
C ILE A 16 -28.79 -17.12 -2.13
N ASP A 17 -28.92 -18.29 -2.73
CA ASP A 17 -30.18 -18.97 -2.90
C ASP A 17 -30.41 -19.89 -1.69
N PHE A 18 -31.23 -19.45 -0.75
CA PHE A 18 -31.52 -20.20 0.48
C PHE A 18 -32.41 -21.42 0.21
N ASP A 19 -33.29 -21.36 -0.78
CA ASP A 19 -34.20 -22.44 -1.12
C ASP A 19 -33.47 -23.56 -1.89
N GLY A 20 -32.67 -23.15 -2.86
CA GLY A 20 -31.80 -24.07 -3.64
C GLY A 20 -30.56 -24.52 -2.89
N LYS A 21 -30.23 -23.91 -1.73
CA LYS A 21 -29.01 -24.16 -0.94
C LYS A 21 -27.74 -24.04 -1.79
N ALA A 22 -27.67 -23.03 -2.62
CA ALA A 22 -26.60 -22.81 -3.60
C ALA A 22 -26.24 -21.32 -3.69
N LEU A 23 -25.13 -21.01 -4.36
CA LEU A 23 -24.87 -19.67 -4.83
C LEU A 23 -25.68 -19.45 -6.10
N GLY A 24 -26.37 -18.30 -6.14
CA GLY A 24 -27.11 -17.83 -7.30
C GLY A 24 -26.23 -17.05 -8.26
N GLN A 25 -26.76 -15.92 -8.76
CA GLN A 25 -26.03 -15.04 -9.67
C GLN A 25 -24.73 -14.53 -9.04
N THR A 26 -23.64 -14.60 -9.80
CA THR A 26 -22.36 -13.97 -9.44
C THR A 26 -22.25 -12.64 -10.19
N TYR A 27 -21.71 -11.65 -9.50
CA TYR A 27 -21.53 -10.28 -9.98
C TYR A 27 -20.05 -10.01 -10.19
N ASP A 28 -19.72 -9.38 -11.31
CA ASP A 28 -18.35 -9.02 -11.71
C ASP A 28 -17.96 -7.62 -11.20
N ASN A 29 -16.67 -7.27 -11.32
CA ASN A 29 -16.13 -5.96 -10.92
C ASN A 29 -16.45 -5.56 -9.48
N PHE A 30 -16.62 -6.53 -8.60
CA PHE A 30 -16.81 -6.25 -7.18
C PHE A 30 -15.45 -5.88 -6.55
N PRO A 31 -15.37 -4.75 -5.80
CA PRO A 31 -14.10 -4.28 -5.26
C PRO A 31 -13.46 -5.26 -4.29
N ASN A 32 -12.14 -5.31 -4.27
CA ASN A 32 -11.41 -6.11 -3.30
C ASN A 32 -11.49 -5.46 -1.91
N THR A 33 -12.19 -6.11 -1.01
CA THR A 33 -12.39 -5.62 0.35
C THR A 33 -11.22 -5.94 1.29
N ASN A 34 -10.21 -6.69 0.83
CA ASN A 34 -9.07 -7.17 1.64
C ASN A 34 -9.50 -7.83 2.97
N GLY A 35 -10.68 -8.46 2.97
CA GLY A 35 -11.26 -9.07 4.17
C GLY A 35 -11.82 -8.08 5.18
N ASN A 36 -11.74 -6.79 4.91
CA ASN A 36 -12.27 -5.74 5.77
C ASN A 36 -13.68 -5.33 5.31
N GLY A 37 -14.59 -5.26 6.27
CA GLY A 37 -15.87 -4.61 6.10
C GLY A 37 -17.01 -5.53 5.69
N GLY A 38 -18.13 -5.34 6.37
CA GLY A 38 -19.42 -5.87 5.99
C GLY A 38 -20.00 -5.11 4.80
N LEU A 39 -20.89 -5.77 4.09
CA LEU A 39 -21.74 -5.12 3.09
C LEU A 39 -22.80 -4.29 3.79
N CYS A 40 -22.94 -3.03 3.41
CA CYS A 40 -23.97 -2.14 3.87
C CYS A 40 -24.88 -1.71 2.70
N ALA A 41 -26.04 -1.16 3.02
CA ALA A 41 -26.90 -0.56 2.01
C ALA A 41 -26.18 0.62 1.32
N GLY A 42 -26.26 0.67 0.02
CA GLY A 42 -25.68 1.74 -0.80
C GLY A 42 -26.36 3.10 -0.56
N ILE A 43 -25.82 4.13 -1.17
CA ILE A 43 -26.33 5.50 -1.09
C ILE A 43 -27.25 5.79 -2.28
N GLU A 44 -26.75 5.63 -3.48
CA GLU A 44 -27.46 5.84 -4.74
C GLU A 44 -27.68 4.50 -5.47
N ASN A 45 -26.84 3.50 -5.16
CA ASN A 45 -26.89 2.16 -5.71
C ASN A 45 -27.24 1.12 -4.62
N ASP A 46 -26.88 -0.14 -4.86
CA ASP A 46 -27.36 -1.26 -4.03
C ASP A 46 -26.51 -1.49 -2.79
N LEU A 47 -25.19 -1.39 -2.91
CA LEU A 47 -24.25 -1.81 -1.86
C LEU A 47 -23.16 -0.77 -1.63
N LEU A 48 -22.93 -0.45 -0.36
CA LEU A 48 -21.75 0.29 0.06
C LEU A 48 -20.62 -0.70 0.36
N VAL A 49 -19.48 -0.52 -0.30
CA VAL A 49 -18.34 -1.43 -0.24
C VAL A 49 -17.12 -0.68 0.28
N ASN A 50 -16.60 -1.11 1.42
CA ASN A 50 -15.37 -0.57 1.99
C ASN A 50 -14.16 -1.35 1.49
N THR A 51 -13.14 -0.63 1.02
CA THR A 51 -11.81 -1.16 0.73
C THR A 51 -10.77 -0.46 1.60
N ASP A 52 -9.51 -0.85 1.51
CA ASP A 52 -8.42 -0.18 2.24
C ASP A 52 -8.00 1.17 1.63
N THR A 53 -8.48 1.52 0.45
CA THR A 53 -8.17 2.80 -0.20
C THR A 53 -9.35 3.75 -0.28
N ALA A 54 -10.57 3.22 -0.46
CA ALA A 54 -11.75 4.02 -0.74
C ALA A 54 -13.06 3.37 -0.24
N LEU A 55 -14.11 4.16 -0.19
CA LEU A 55 -15.48 3.70 -0.02
C LEU A 55 -16.20 3.82 -1.36
N TYR A 56 -16.80 2.74 -1.82
CA TYR A 56 -17.50 2.65 -3.09
C TYR A 56 -18.99 2.39 -2.90
N ASP A 57 -19.78 2.90 -3.83
CA ASP A 57 -21.18 2.53 -4.01
C ASP A 57 -21.28 1.61 -5.25
N TYR A 58 -21.77 0.38 -5.07
CA TYR A 58 -21.79 -0.66 -6.10
C TYR A 58 -23.20 -0.92 -6.60
N SER A 59 -23.40 -0.87 -7.93
CA SER A 59 -24.65 -1.22 -8.61
C SER A 59 -24.64 -2.71 -9.00
N LEU A 60 -25.63 -3.45 -8.49
CA LEU A 60 -25.85 -4.85 -8.88
C LEU A 60 -26.33 -4.97 -10.33
N ALA A 61 -27.11 -3.98 -10.80
CA ALA A 61 -27.66 -4.00 -12.16
C ALA A 61 -26.58 -3.76 -13.22
N ASP A 62 -25.74 -2.75 -13.01
CA ASP A 62 -24.71 -2.33 -13.96
C ASP A 62 -23.36 -2.99 -13.70
N GLN A 63 -23.18 -3.63 -12.53
CA GLN A 63 -21.94 -4.22 -12.05
C GLN A 63 -20.77 -3.23 -12.09
N LYS A 64 -21.04 -2.02 -11.57
CA LYS A 64 -20.10 -0.91 -11.57
C LYS A 64 -19.97 -0.30 -10.17
N THR A 65 -18.79 0.22 -9.92
CA THR A 65 -18.49 0.99 -8.72
C THR A 65 -18.49 2.48 -9.02
N THR A 66 -18.97 3.25 -8.04
CA THR A 66 -18.78 4.70 -7.97
C THR A 66 -18.03 5.00 -6.69
N GLU A 67 -16.87 5.66 -6.78
CA GLU A 67 -16.15 6.08 -5.59
C GLU A 67 -16.91 7.19 -4.87
N ILE A 68 -17.14 7.00 -3.57
CA ILE A 68 -17.80 7.96 -2.70
C ILE A 68 -16.79 8.85 -2.01
N LEU A 69 -15.68 8.26 -1.55
CA LEU A 69 -14.55 8.97 -0.95
C LEU A 69 -13.27 8.13 -1.00
N SER A 70 -12.14 8.81 -1.03
CA SER A 70 -10.82 8.26 -0.71
C SER A 70 -10.58 8.39 0.80
N TRP A 71 -10.12 7.31 1.43
CA TRP A 71 -9.77 7.36 2.84
C TRP A 71 -8.58 8.26 3.10
N LEU A 72 -7.57 8.21 2.22
CA LEU A 72 -6.37 9.04 2.34
C LEU A 72 -6.71 10.54 2.27
N ASP A 73 -7.57 10.95 1.33
CA ASP A 73 -8.04 12.34 1.19
C ASP A 73 -8.94 12.77 2.36
N SER A 74 -9.45 11.81 3.10
CA SER A 74 -10.22 12.04 4.32
C SER A 74 -9.35 12.00 5.59
N ASP A 75 -8.02 11.96 5.44
CA ASP A 75 -7.05 11.82 6.53
C ASP A 75 -7.26 10.56 7.40
N ILE A 76 -7.72 9.47 6.79
CA ILE A 76 -7.96 8.18 7.44
C ILE A 76 -7.09 7.11 6.77
N ASN A 77 -6.48 6.25 7.57
CA ASN A 77 -5.88 5.03 7.07
C ASN A 77 -7.00 4.02 6.76
N GLY A 78 -7.27 3.78 5.48
CA GLY A 78 -8.36 2.90 5.05
C GLY A 78 -8.20 1.46 5.51
N SER A 79 -6.95 0.98 5.68
CA SER A 79 -6.69 -0.36 6.22
C SER A 79 -7.14 -0.53 7.69
N TYR A 80 -7.43 0.56 8.38
CA TYR A 80 -7.98 0.56 9.75
C TYR A 80 -9.50 0.65 9.78
N VAL A 81 -10.14 0.91 8.65
CA VAL A 81 -11.60 1.02 8.56
C VAL A 81 -12.21 -0.37 8.51
N THR A 82 -12.87 -0.78 9.59
CA THR A 82 -13.52 -2.09 9.68
C THR A 82 -14.97 -2.06 9.22
N TYR A 83 -15.67 -0.95 9.41
CA TYR A 83 -17.05 -0.77 8.98
C TYR A 83 -17.26 0.66 8.51
N ALA A 84 -18.07 0.82 7.46
CA ALA A 84 -18.56 2.12 7.02
C ALA A 84 -20.01 2.02 6.60
N ALA A 85 -20.81 3.01 6.95
CA ALA A 85 -22.23 3.08 6.61
C ALA A 85 -22.66 4.51 6.32
N ALA A 86 -23.63 4.68 5.43
CA ALA A 86 -24.23 5.96 5.17
C ALA A 86 -25.40 6.24 6.14
N THR A 87 -25.51 7.48 6.58
CA THR A 87 -26.65 7.97 7.34
C THR A 87 -27.73 8.52 6.41
N ALA A 88 -28.97 8.62 6.91
CA ALA A 88 -30.10 9.15 6.13
C ALA A 88 -29.89 10.61 5.65
N ASP A 89 -29.01 11.38 6.29
CA ASP A 89 -28.65 12.75 5.91
C ASP A 89 -27.37 12.82 5.04
N GLY A 90 -26.96 11.69 4.46
CA GLY A 90 -25.88 11.61 3.48
C GLY A 90 -24.46 11.73 4.06
N LYS A 91 -24.29 11.56 5.38
CA LYS A 91 -22.98 11.48 6.02
C LYS A 91 -22.49 10.04 6.05
N ILE A 92 -21.18 9.84 6.17
CA ILE A 92 -20.58 8.53 6.37
C ILE A 92 -20.16 8.39 7.83
N LEU A 93 -20.53 7.27 8.44
CA LEU A 93 -19.99 6.82 9.72
C LEU A 93 -19.03 5.68 9.47
N ALA A 94 -17.83 5.76 10.03
CA ALA A 94 -16.81 4.73 9.90
C ALA A 94 -16.27 4.34 11.28
N VAL A 95 -16.05 3.04 11.48
CA VAL A 95 -15.33 2.50 12.62
C VAL A 95 -13.89 2.28 12.19
N VAL A 96 -12.96 2.97 12.84
CA VAL A 96 -11.53 2.95 12.56
C VAL A 96 -10.81 2.31 13.73
N ASN A 97 -10.14 1.17 13.51
CA ASN A 97 -9.38 0.45 14.51
C ASN A 97 -7.88 0.60 14.24
N ASP A 98 -7.19 1.35 15.05
CA ASP A 98 -5.73 1.41 14.99
C ASP A 98 -5.13 0.21 15.73
N TRP A 99 -4.69 -0.77 14.96
CA TRP A 99 -4.11 -2.01 15.48
C TRP A 99 -2.75 -1.81 16.18
N ASN A 100 -2.07 -0.67 15.94
CA ASN A 100 -0.78 -0.36 16.57
C ASN A 100 -0.98 0.20 17.98
N THR A 101 -2.00 1.02 18.16
CA THR A 101 -2.33 1.63 19.48
C THR A 101 -3.41 0.86 20.24
N GLY A 102 -4.22 0.06 19.52
CA GLY A 102 -5.40 -0.62 20.05
C GLY A 102 -6.61 0.32 20.26
N GLU A 103 -6.54 1.53 19.74
CA GLU A 103 -7.64 2.51 19.82
C GLU A 103 -8.70 2.23 18.74
N THR A 104 -9.94 2.49 19.10
CA THR A 104 -11.09 2.39 18.19
C THR A 104 -11.86 3.70 18.20
N ASP A 105 -11.99 4.29 17.02
CA ASP A 105 -12.73 5.54 16.84
C ASP A 105 -13.98 5.32 16.00
N LEU A 106 -15.05 6.05 16.36
CA LEU A 106 -16.22 6.24 15.51
C LEU A 106 -16.12 7.61 14.84
N VAL A 107 -15.81 7.60 13.55
CA VAL A 107 -15.60 8.80 12.76
C VAL A 107 -16.86 9.13 11.96
N LYS A 108 -17.24 10.41 11.93
CA LYS A 108 -18.30 10.92 11.07
C LYS A 108 -17.75 11.87 10.03
N LEU A 109 -17.92 11.51 8.76
CA LEU A 109 -17.49 12.29 7.61
C LEU A 109 -18.67 13.05 7.01
N THR A 110 -18.39 14.28 6.59
CA THR A 110 -19.36 15.16 5.93
C THR A 110 -18.71 15.69 4.65
N ARG A 111 -19.44 15.60 3.53
CA ARG A 111 -18.95 16.13 2.26
C ARG A 111 -18.74 17.65 2.38
N THR A 112 -17.54 18.08 2.01
CA THR A 112 -17.14 19.49 1.98
C THR A 112 -16.94 19.92 0.52
N LYS A 113 -17.25 21.17 0.18
CA LYS A 113 -16.98 21.69 -1.16
C LYS A 113 -15.47 21.86 -1.37
N ALA A 114 -14.97 21.50 -2.55
CA ALA A 114 -13.55 21.64 -2.89
C ALA A 114 -13.00 23.07 -2.66
N SER A 115 -13.83 24.11 -2.84
CA SER A 115 -13.47 25.49 -2.58
C SER A 115 -13.32 25.85 -1.10
N GLU A 116 -13.78 25.00 -0.20
CA GLU A 116 -13.72 25.19 1.27
C GLU A 116 -12.57 24.39 1.88
N VAL A 117 -11.92 23.52 1.08
CA VAL A 117 -10.75 22.73 1.49
C VAL A 117 -9.49 23.54 1.22
N ALA A 118 -8.58 23.59 2.20
CA ALA A 118 -7.28 24.24 2.02
C ALA A 118 -6.53 23.64 0.82
N GLN A 119 -6.09 24.50 -0.08
CA GLN A 119 -5.31 24.07 -1.24
C GLN A 119 -3.87 23.80 -0.78
N LYS A 120 -3.47 22.52 -0.83
CA LYS A 120 -2.10 22.07 -0.53
C LYS A 120 -1.41 21.67 -1.83
N SER A 121 -0.09 21.87 -1.89
CA SER A 121 0.73 21.33 -2.98
C SER A 121 0.73 19.79 -2.90
N GLN A 122 0.51 19.13 -4.05
CA GLN A 122 0.43 17.68 -4.09
C GLN A 122 1.82 17.07 -4.21
N ILE A 123 2.09 16.02 -3.44
CA ILE A 123 3.27 15.16 -3.54
C ILE A 123 2.76 13.76 -3.80
N THR A 124 3.24 13.11 -4.87
CA THR A 124 2.83 11.77 -5.23
C THR A 124 3.92 10.76 -4.89
N ILE A 125 3.59 9.75 -4.10
CA ILE A 125 4.44 8.58 -3.86
C ILE A 125 3.98 7.46 -4.80
N GLY A 126 4.90 6.97 -5.65
CA GLY A 126 4.67 5.83 -6.53
C GLY A 126 5.11 4.53 -5.88
N THR A 127 4.25 3.53 -5.85
CA THR A 127 4.51 2.19 -5.35
C THR A 127 3.79 1.15 -6.20
N LEU A 128 4.25 -0.09 -6.22
CA LEU A 128 3.51 -1.16 -6.93
C LEU A 128 2.17 -1.42 -6.27
N TYR A 129 2.14 -1.51 -4.96
CA TYR A 129 0.92 -1.67 -4.15
C TYR A 129 1.04 -0.88 -2.86
N THR A 130 -0.09 -0.49 -2.30
CA THR A 130 -0.11 0.27 -1.06
C THR A 130 0.05 -0.65 0.15
N SER A 131 0.97 -0.31 1.05
CA SER A 131 1.08 -0.97 2.34
C SER A 131 0.38 -0.16 3.44
N GLN A 132 -0.13 -0.87 4.45
CA GLN A 132 -0.73 -0.24 5.64
C GLN A 132 0.20 0.80 6.29
N SER A 133 1.50 0.52 6.35
CA SER A 133 2.47 1.43 6.93
C SER A 133 2.73 2.66 6.08
N LEU A 134 2.64 2.56 4.75
CA LEU A 134 2.75 3.70 3.85
C LEU A 134 1.52 4.61 3.98
N GLN A 135 0.33 4.02 4.01
CA GLN A 135 -0.90 4.78 4.26
C GLN A 135 -0.85 5.50 5.62
N ALA A 136 -0.44 4.81 6.68
CA ALA A 136 -0.31 5.42 8.00
C ALA A 136 0.65 6.62 8.01
N ALA A 137 1.79 6.49 7.33
CA ALA A 137 2.76 7.58 7.21
C ALA A 137 2.21 8.76 6.39
N ALA A 138 1.54 8.49 5.28
CA ALA A 138 0.92 9.51 4.43
C ALA A 138 -0.18 10.28 5.20
N VAL A 139 -1.07 9.56 5.91
CA VAL A 139 -2.11 10.16 6.75
C VAL A 139 -1.51 11.02 7.86
N ALA A 140 -0.48 10.52 8.56
CA ALA A 140 0.19 11.27 9.62
C ALA A 140 0.82 12.56 9.06
N PHE A 141 1.46 12.51 7.89
CA PHE A 141 2.02 13.67 7.22
C PHE A 141 0.91 14.66 6.80
N ASN A 142 -0.15 14.19 6.16
CA ASN A 142 -1.24 15.03 5.67
C ASN A 142 -1.96 15.80 6.78
N LYS A 143 -2.09 15.16 7.97
CA LYS A 143 -2.65 15.81 9.16
C LYS A 143 -1.75 16.92 9.74
N GLN A 144 -0.44 16.78 9.62
CA GLN A 144 0.53 17.72 10.19
C GLN A 144 0.92 18.83 9.22
N SER A 145 0.96 18.55 7.92
CA SER A 145 1.39 19.51 6.92
C SER A 145 0.24 20.47 6.53
N ASN A 146 0.52 21.76 6.56
CA ASN A 146 -0.39 22.78 6.06
C ASN A 146 -0.09 23.20 4.61
N GLU A 147 1.06 22.80 4.07
CA GLU A 147 1.54 23.23 2.75
C GLU A 147 1.42 22.12 1.70
N TYR A 148 1.59 20.87 2.12
CA TYR A 148 1.65 19.72 1.23
C TYR A 148 0.61 18.67 1.59
N HIS A 149 0.18 17.91 0.58
CA HIS A 149 -0.66 16.73 0.70
C HIS A 149 -0.02 15.59 -0.08
N VAL A 150 0.16 14.46 0.57
CA VAL A 150 0.72 13.25 -0.04
C VAL A 150 -0.40 12.40 -0.61
N ASN A 151 -0.27 12.08 -1.89
CA ASN A 151 -1.06 11.06 -2.59
C ASN A 151 -0.24 9.81 -2.81
N ILE A 152 -0.90 8.66 -2.89
CA ILE A 152 -0.27 7.38 -3.22
C ILE A 152 -0.79 6.93 -4.59
N LYS A 153 0.14 6.73 -5.54
CA LYS A 153 -0.13 6.17 -6.86
C LYS A 153 0.32 4.72 -6.88
N THR A 154 -0.63 3.81 -7.01
CA THR A 154 -0.36 2.38 -7.17
C THR A 154 -0.30 2.02 -8.65
N TYR A 155 0.58 1.07 -8.99
CA TYR A 155 0.75 0.57 -10.37
C TYR A 155 0.18 -0.82 -10.56
N ILE A 156 -0.28 -1.47 -9.51
CA ILE A 156 -1.04 -2.72 -9.55
C ILE A 156 -2.48 -2.42 -9.12
N ASP A 157 -3.44 -2.90 -9.90
CA ASP A 157 -4.85 -2.83 -9.55
C ASP A 157 -5.23 -4.07 -8.72
N ASP A 158 -5.40 -3.87 -7.42
CA ASP A 158 -5.78 -4.93 -6.49
C ASP A 158 -7.19 -5.49 -6.74
N ASN A 159 -8.03 -4.77 -7.51
CA ASN A 159 -9.37 -5.23 -7.87
C ASN A 159 -9.37 -6.20 -9.06
N ASN A 160 -8.30 -6.20 -9.88
CA ASN A 160 -8.17 -7.01 -11.09
C ASN A 160 -6.81 -7.71 -11.14
N TRP A 161 -6.50 -8.50 -10.10
CA TRP A 161 -5.26 -9.24 -10.05
C TRP A 161 -5.20 -10.35 -11.10
N THR A 162 -4.09 -10.40 -11.83
CA THR A 162 -3.75 -11.44 -12.81
C THR A 162 -2.32 -11.95 -12.57
N GLU A 163 -1.96 -13.06 -13.20
CA GLU A 163 -0.58 -13.59 -13.12
C GLU A 163 0.49 -12.61 -13.64
N THR A 164 0.10 -11.66 -14.50
CA THR A 164 1.00 -10.65 -15.08
C THR A 164 1.00 -9.32 -14.33
N SER A 165 0.08 -9.10 -13.38
CA SER A 165 -0.11 -7.80 -12.69
C SER A 165 1.18 -7.22 -12.11
N TRP A 166 2.06 -8.08 -11.59
CA TRP A 166 3.35 -7.65 -11.07
C TRP A 166 4.28 -7.11 -12.16
N ALA A 167 4.44 -7.84 -13.26
CA ALA A 167 5.28 -7.43 -14.38
C ALA A 167 4.73 -6.20 -15.10
N ASP A 168 3.41 -6.14 -15.24
CA ASP A 168 2.69 -5.02 -15.87
C ASP A 168 2.82 -3.76 -15.00
N GLY A 169 2.70 -3.88 -13.68
CA GLY A 169 2.90 -2.78 -12.74
C GLY A 169 4.33 -2.22 -12.77
N ILE A 170 5.35 -3.08 -12.75
CA ILE A 170 6.75 -2.65 -12.91
C ILE A 170 6.95 -1.94 -14.26
N THR A 171 6.39 -2.48 -15.33
CA THR A 171 6.49 -1.90 -16.67
C THR A 171 5.83 -0.52 -16.72
N ALA A 172 4.64 -0.37 -16.15
CA ALA A 172 3.93 0.91 -16.09
C ALA A 172 4.70 1.95 -15.28
N MET A 173 5.24 1.58 -14.11
CA MET A 173 6.07 2.46 -13.29
C MET A 173 7.34 2.91 -14.05
N ASN A 174 8.04 1.98 -14.71
CA ASN A 174 9.24 2.31 -15.50
C ASN A 174 8.90 3.22 -16.69
N ASN A 175 7.74 3.06 -17.31
CA ASN A 175 7.29 3.92 -18.40
C ASN A 175 7.05 5.36 -17.91
N ASP A 176 6.42 5.55 -16.76
CA ASP A 176 6.22 6.87 -16.16
C ASP A 176 7.55 7.54 -15.81
N ILE A 177 8.46 6.79 -15.19
CA ILE A 177 9.81 7.28 -14.87
C ILE A 177 10.55 7.70 -16.14
N THR A 178 10.49 6.89 -17.20
CA THR A 178 11.24 7.13 -18.44
C THR A 178 10.66 8.27 -19.26
N SER A 179 9.33 8.38 -19.32
CA SER A 179 8.64 9.43 -20.07
C SER A 179 8.63 10.77 -19.35
N GLY A 180 8.79 10.76 -18.03
CA GLY A 180 8.58 11.93 -17.16
C GLY A 180 7.12 12.38 -17.06
N ALA A 181 6.24 11.84 -17.89
CA ALA A 181 4.82 12.17 -17.87
C ALA A 181 4.10 11.37 -16.78
N GLY A 182 3.71 12.04 -15.69
CA GLY A 182 3.04 11.39 -14.55
C GLY A 182 3.99 10.61 -13.64
N CYS A 183 5.30 10.87 -13.75
CA CYS A 183 6.30 10.36 -12.82
C CYS A 183 5.97 10.83 -11.39
N PRO A 184 5.91 9.93 -10.42
CA PRO A 184 5.78 10.31 -9.02
C PRO A 184 6.95 11.15 -8.52
N ASP A 185 6.70 12.01 -7.53
CA ASP A 185 7.75 12.84 -6.89
C ASP A 185 8.66 12.00 -6.01
N ILE A 186 8.13 10.93 -5.41
CA ILE A 186 8.84 9.99 -4.56
C ILE A 186 8.53 8.56 -5.06
N LEU A 187 9.54 7.71 -5.10
CA LEU A 187 9.41 6.32 -5.52
C LEU A 187 9.67 5.36 -4.35
N ASP A 188 8.80 4.37 -4.18
CA ASP A 188 9.09 3.20 -3.37
C ASP A 188 10.08 2.30 -4.13
N LEU A 189 11.30 2.19 -3.60
CA LEU A 189 12.41 1.50 -4.27
C LEU A 189 12.39 -0.02 -4.07
N SER A 190 11.46 -0.56 -3.30
CA SER A 190 11.46 -1.96 -2.86
C SER A 190 11.52 -2.99 -4.01
N ASN A 191 10.99 -2.63 -5.18
CA ASN A 191 10.85 -3.52 -6.33
C ASN A 191 11.48 -2.95 -7.61
N LEU A 192 12.37 -1.98 -7.48
CA LEU A 192 13.04 -1.33 -8.60
C LEU A 192 14.53 -1.72 -8.65
N ASP A 193 15.09 -1.75 -9.85
CA ASP A 193 16.55 -1.80 -10.01
C ASP A 193 17.13 -0.41 -9.73
N VAL A 194 17.39 -0.15 -8.45
CA VAL A 194 17.90 1.13 -7.96
C VAL A 194 19.21 1.50 -8.62
N LYS A 195 20.09 0.52 -8.83
CA LYS A 195 21.40 0.73 -9.45
C LYS A 195 21.27 1.17 -10.91
N GLU A 196 20.39 0.52 -11.67
CA GLU A 196 20.13 0.89 -13.06
C GLU A 196 19.56 2.29 -13.15
N LEU A 197 18.54 2.61 -12.34
CA LEU A 197 17.89 3.92 -12.33
C LEU A 197 18.85 5.03 -11.87
N ALA A 198 19.69 4.77 -10.85
CA ALA A 198 20.72 5.71 -10.41
C ALA A 198 21.72 6.01 -11.52
N SER A 199 22.17 4.98 -12.28
CA SER A 199 23.09 5.16 -13.40
C SER A 199 22.51 6.01 -14.54
N LYS A 200 21.17 6.06 -14.65
CA LYS A 200 20.44 6.90 -15.62
C LYS A 200 20.15 8.30 -15.09
N GLY A 201 20.57 8.61 -13.85
CA GLY A 201 20.36 9.93 -13.23
C GLY A 201 18.91 10.24 -12.87
N VAL A 202 18.10 9.21 -12.60
CA VAL A 202 16.66 9.35 -12.27
C VAL A 202 16.47 10.01 -10.91
N PHE A 203 17.40 9.77 -9.97
CA PHE A 203 17.22 10.18 -8.58
C PHE A 203 17.94 11.48 -8.24
N GLU A 204 17.30 12.27 -7.39
CA GLU A 204 17.91 13.41 -6.70
C GLU A 204 18.88 12.94 -5.62
N ASP A 205 19.89 13.75 -5.29
CA ASP A 205 20.79 13.48 -4.17
C ASP A 205 20.10 13.88 -2.85
N MET A 206 19.85 12.91 -2.00
CA MET A 206 19.21 13.09 -0.69
C MET A 206 20.15 13.67 0.38
N THR A 207 21.47 13.71 0.13
CA THR A 207 22.47 14.20 1.11
C THR A 207 22.17 15.61 1.60
N PRO A 208 21.89 16.61 0.73
CA PRO A 208 21.61 17.98 1.18
C PRO A 208 20.33 18.12 2.01
N TYR A 209 19.35 17.23 1.77
CA TYR A 209 18.10 17.22 2.54
C TYR A 209 18.33 16.63 3.93
N LEU A 210 19.11 15.55 4.03
CA LEU A 210 19.45 14.92 5.30
C LEU A 210 20.31 15.86 6.18
N GLU A 211 21.27 16.57 5.59
CA GLU A 211 22.10 17.55 6.30
C GLU A 211 21.30 18.75 6.85
N LYS A 212 20.22 19.13 6.19
CA LYS A 212 19.33 20.23 6.64
C LYS A 212 18.21 19.76 7.56
N SER A 213 18.00 18.46 7.68
CA SER A 213 16.93 17.91 8.49
C SER A 213 17.20 18.15 9.99
N SER A 214 16.17 18.60 10.71
CA SER A 214 16.20 18.69 12.17
C SER A 214 15.69 17.41 12.85
N VAL A 215 15.24 16.44 12.07
CA VAL A 215 14.59 15.21 12.55
C VAL A 215 15.49 13.99 12.37
N LEU A 216 16.20 13.92 11.25
CA LEU A 216 17.06 12.80 10.88
C LEU A 216 18.47 13.32 10.55
N SER A 217 19.48 12.57 10.95
CA SER A 217 20.87 12.79 10.59
C SER A 217 21.46 11.52 9.96
N LYS A 218 22.63 11.63 9.34
CA LYS A 218 23.32 10.47 8.77
C LYS A 218 23.68 9.43 9.85
N ASP A 219 23.88 9.85 11.10
CA ASP A 219 24.25 9.00 12.23
C ASP A 219 23.06 8.14 12.74
N ASP A 220 21.83 8.44 12.30
CA ASP A 220 20.64 7.62 12.62
C ASP A 220 20.57 6.35 11.76
N PHE A 221 21.45 6.18 10.78
CA PHE A 221 21.48 5.05 9.86
C PHE A 221 22.79 4.25 9.99
N PHE A 222 22.69 2.95 9.73
CA PHE A 222 23.90 2.13 9.60
C PHE A 222 24.69 2.53 8.34
N GLU A 223 25.97 2.80 8.47
CA GLU A 223 26.85 3.26 7.40
C GLU A 223 26.78 2.35 6.16
N ASN A 224 26.90 1.03 6.37
CA ASN A 224 26.83 0.04 5.28
C ASN A 224 25.48 0.02 4.55
N ILE A 225 24.39 0.43 5.21
CA ILE A 225 23.07 0.56 4.58
C ILE A 225 23.02 1.85 3.75
N VAL A 226 23.52 2.97 4.28
CA VAL A 226 23.62 4.24 3.53
C VAL A 226 24.50 4.03 2.30
N ASP A 227 25.63 3.36 2.44
CA ASP A 227 26.56 3.06 1.33
C ASP A 227 25.89 2.22 0.23
N SER A 228 24.99 1.29 0.60
CA SER A 228 24.26 0.48 -0.38
C SER A 228 23.28 1.28 -1.26
N TYR A 229 22.86 2.46 -0.80
CA TYR A 229 22.01 3.41 -1.54
C TYR A 229 22.79 4.63 -2.06
N THR A 230 24.13 4.59 -1.98
CA THR A 230 25.01 5.65 -2.49
C THR A 230 25.64 5.22 -3.83
N PHE A 231 25.30 5.92 -4.90
CA PHE A 231 25.83 5.69 -6.26
C PHE A 231 26.50 6.95 -6.77
N ASP A 232 27.71 6.83 -7.27
CA ASP A 232 28.52 7.96 -7.77
C ASP A 232 28.59 9.15 -6.80
N GLY A 233 28.64 8.84 -5.49
CA GLY A 233 28.71 9.83 -4.42
C GLY A 233 27.38 10.50 -4.05
N LYS A 234 26.25 10.07 -4.64
CA LYS A 234 24.90 10.57 -4.34
C LYS A 234 24.14 9.54 -3.53
N LEU A 235 23.54 9.96 -2.44
CA LEU A 235 22.57 9.16 -1.68
C LEU A 235 21.22 9.23 -2.40
N VAL A 236 20.81 8.15 -3.05
CA VAL A 236 19.59 8.12 -3.89
C VAL A 236 18.33 7.61 -3.17
N GLY A 237 18.48 7.11 -1.96
CA GLY A 237 17.34 6.62 -1.19
C GLY A 237 17.68 6.44 0.29
N ILE A 238 16.66 6.45 1.11
CA ILE A 238 16.76 6.23 2.56
C ILE A 238 15.86 5.04 2.92
N PRO A 239 16.44 3.88 3.31
CA PRO A 239 15.65 2.72 3.67
C PRO A 239 15.00 2.91 5.04
N LYS A 240 13.71 2.61 5.13
CA LYS A 240 12.94 2.61 6.38
C LYS A 240 13.36 1.47 7.32
N SER A 241 13.68 0.31 6.74
CA SER A 241 14.05 -0.90 7.46
C SER A 241 14.84 -1.82 6.54
N PHE A 242 15.53 -2.79 7.11
CA PHE A 242 16.18 -3.86 6.37
C PHE A 242 15.99 -5.19 7.09
N THR A 243 16.09 -6.28 6.33
CA THR A 243 16.00 -7.64 6.85
C THR A 243 17.31 -8.37 6.62
N LEU A 244 17.79 -9.07 7.64
CA LEU A 244 18.94 -9.95 7.51
C LEU A 244 18.46 -11.36 7.17
N ASN A 245 18.82 -11.84 5.98
CA ASN A 245 18.67 -13.23 5.62
C ASN A 245 19.94 -13.98 6.02
N THR A 246 19.85 -14.82 7.05
CA THR A 246 21.01 -15.54 7.58
C THR A 246 20.62 -16.93 8.05
N ILE A 247 21.62 -17.80 8.18
CA ILE A 247 21.47 -19.10 8.82
C ILE A 247 21.95 -18.96 10.27
N VAL A 248 21.13 -19.46 11.19
CA VAL A 248 21.45 -19.46 12.63
C VAL A 248 21.56 -20.92 13.08
N GLY A 249 22.62 -21.24 13.79
CA GLY A 249 22.85 -22.58 14.32
C GLY A 249 23.62 -22.55 15.64
N LYS A 250 23.78 -23.70 16.29
CA LYS A 250 24.62 -23.81 17.50
C LYS A 250 26.06 -23.49 17.15
N THR A 251 26.74 -22.74 18.00
CA THR A 251 28.15 -22.36 17.78
C THR A 251 29.06 -23.59 17.60
N SER A 252 28.74 -24.72 18.26
CA SER A 252 29.46 -25.98 18.10
C SER A 252 29.37 -26.58 16.69
N GLU A 253 28.35 -26.19 15.91
CA GLU A 253 28.09 -26.69 14.55
C GLU A 253 28.51 -25.68 13.49
N VAL A 254 28.15 -24.38 13.69
CA VAL A 254 28.49 -23.34 12.73
C VAL A 254 29.91 -22.78 12.90
N GLY A 255 30.51 -22.94 14.07
CA GLY A 255 31.85 -22.43 14.37
C GLY A 255 31.93 -20.90 14.39
N ASP A 256 33.16 -20.38 14.28
CA ASP A 256 33.43 -18.93 14.27
C ASP A 256 33.51 -18.35 12.84
N LYS A 257 32.97 -19.04 11.85
CA LYS A 257 32.95 -18.56 10.47
C LYS A 257 32.03 -17.34 10.35
N LYS A 258 32.49 -16.29 9.68
CA LYS A 258 31.70 -15.07 9.41
C LYS A 258 30.53 -15.28 8.44
N GLY A 259 30.49 -16.42 7.77
CA GLY A 259 29.43 -16.81 6.84
C GLY A 259 29.67 -18.22 6.31
N TRP A 260 28.63 -18.82 5.73
CA TRP A 260 28.71 -20.11 5.07
C TRP A 260 28.55 -19.91 3.57
N THR A 261 29.37 -20.62 2.81
CA THR A 261 29.18 -20.77 1.36
C THR A 261 28.13 -21.84 1.08
N ILE A 262 27.66 -21.91 -0.16
CA ILE A 262 26.76 -23.00 -0.59
C ILE A 262 27.40 -24.37 -0.37
N ASP A 263 28.72 -24.49 -0.63
CA ASP A 263 29.47 -25.74 -0.41
C ASP A 263 29.52 -26.13 1.07
N ASP A 264 29.67 -25.15 1.98
CA ASP A 264 29.58 -25.39 3.43
C ASP A 264 28.20 -25.93 3.84
N ILE A 265 27.12 -25.38 3.26
CA ILE A 265 25.74 -25.84 3.52
C ILE A 265 25.53 -27.26 3.01
N ILE A 266 25.99 -27.57 1.79
CA ILE A 266 25.89 -28.92 1.19
C ILE A 266 26.68 -29.91 2.03
N ALA A 267 27.93 -29.57 2.42
CA ALA A 267 28.75 -30.43 3.26
C ALA A 267 28.14 -30.70 4.63
N TYR A 268 27.51 -29.71 5.24
CA TYR A 268 26.81 -29.86 6.52
C TYR A 268 25.58 -30.76 6.37
N ALA A 269 24.76 -30.54 5.35
CA ALA A 269 23.58 -31.36 5.09
C ALA A 269 23.95 -32.84 4.89
N GLY A 270 24.99 -33.13 4.13
CA GLY A 270 25.46 -34.51 3.90
C GLY A 270 26.03 -35.21 5.15
N GLN A 271 26.30 -34.48 6.24
CA GLN A 271 26.76 -35.04 7.51
C GLN A 271 25.62 -35.30 8.50
N HIS A 272 24.42 -34.79 8.21
CA HIS A 272 23.27 -34.75 9.10
C HIS A 272 22.01 -35.35 8.48
N GLU A 273 22.16 -36.17 7.42
CA GLU A 273 21.08 -36.99 6.83
C GLU A 273 20.65 -38.15 7.73
#